data_3935134f2479a440151977e6a038b4f3
#
_entry.id   3935134f2479a440151977e6a038b4f3
#
_cell.length_a   1.000
_cell.length_b   1.000
_cell.length_c   1.000
_cell.angle_alpha   90.00
_cell.angle_beta   90.00
_cell.angle_gamma   90.00
#
_symmetry.space_group_name_H-M   'P 1'
#
loop_
_entity.id
_entity.type
_entity.pdbx_description
1 polymer ?
#
loop_
_entity_poly.entity_id
_entity_poly.type
_entity_poly.pdbx_seq_one_letter_code
_entity_poly.pdbx_strand_id
1 'polypeptide(L)'
;MLSEPIDLLHMGAARTVGAYLLDTSEGLSLFDCGPSSCTPALKAGLAERGAELSDVRNLLLSHIHLDHAGAAGTLVREHPSLQVWVSEVGAPHLVDPSRLERSARRLYGEAFDGLWGELASVPEENIRVAANRAAGLEVFPAPGHASHHVCYFDGTTLYAGDAAGVRIQPSRSVLPPTPPPDVDVEAWYRTLEAIERRAPDRLALIHFGVAEDVSRHLAELRGRLDAWSRRVQEGADEEEFIAAAKADLPEGEGDAYDRAMPFWQSYQGLRRYWDLRAAEA
;
A
#
# COMPACT_ATOMS: atom_id res chain seq x y z
N MET A 1 6.78 -18.29 -12.04
CA MET A 1 7.13 -17.89 -10.66
C MET A 1 6.86 -16.40 -10.53
N LEU A 2 6.29 -15.93 -9.40
CA LEU A 2 6.17 -14.51 -9.13
C LEU A 2 7.56 -13.88 -9.15
N SER A 3 7.77 -12.82 -9.92
CA SER A 3 9.03 -12.07 -9.91
C SER A 3 9.11 -11.20 -8.65
N GLU A 4 10.32 -10.89 -8.20
CA GLU A 4 10.54 -9.86 -7.19
C GLU A 4 9.91 -8.53 -7.67
N PRO A 5 9.48 -7.66 -6.73
CA PRO A 5 8.92 -6.38 -7.12
C PRO A 5 9.92 -5.53 -7.89
N ILE A 6 9.42 -4.64 -8.73
CA ILE A 6 10.20 -3.52 -9.25
C ILE A 6 10.46 -2.59 -8.07
N ASP A 7 11.72 -2.35 -7.73
CA ASP A 7 12.08 -1.38 -6.70
C ASP A 7 11.98 0.04 -7.28
N LEU A 8 11.08 0.83 -6.73
CA LEU A 8 10.81 2.18 -7.23
C LEU A 8 11.84 3.21 -6.74
N LEU A 9 12.78 2.82 -5.87
CA LEU A 9 13.85 3.66 -5.34
C LEU A 9 13.33 5.00 -4.79
N HIS A 10 12.19 4.96 -4.10
CA HIS A 10 11.56 6.16 -3.55
C HIS A 10 12.55 6.96 -2.69
N MET A 11 12.69 8.25 -2.99
CA MET A 11 13.69 9.14 -2.39
C MET A 11 15.14 8.62 -2.48
N GLY A 12 15.46 7.83 -3.52
CA GLY A 12 16.76 7.21 -3.71
C GLY A 12 17.04 6.04 -2.76
N ALA A 13 16.06 5.61 -1.97
CA ALA A 13 16.20 4.51 -1.03
C ALA A 13 15.65 3.21 -1.63
N ALA A 14 16.48 2.16 -1.61
CA ALA A 14 16.06 0.84 -2.04
C ALA A 14 15.09 0.20 -1.03
N ARG A 15 14.21 -0.66 -1.54
CA ARG A 15 13.27 -1.47 -0.76
C ARG A 15 12.31 -0.66 0.12
N THR A 16 11.90 0.51 -0.37
CA THR A 16 10.93 1.36 0.31
C THR A 16 9.53 1.15 -0.27
N VAL A 17 9.41 1.30 -1.59
CA VAL A 17 8.16 1.11 -2.35
C VAL A 17 8.44 0.26 -3.57
N GLY A 18 7.62 -0.73 -3.82
CA GLY A 18 7.72 -1.61 -4.98
C GLY A 18 6.46 -1.59 -5.85
N ALA A 19 6.55 -2.24 -7.00
CA ALA A 19 5.44 -2.53 -7.89
C ALA A 19 5.63 -3.92 -8.49
N TYR A 20 4.55 -4.64 -8.79
CA TYR A 20 4.67 -5.97 -9.40
C TYR A 20 4.16 -5.97 -10.83
N LEU A 21 4.96 -6.53 -11.73
CA LEU A 21 4.54 -6.86 -13.09
C LEU A 21 4.07 -8.31 -13.12
N LEU A 22 2.86 -8.54 -13.63
CA LEU A 22 2.25 -9.87 -13.65
C LEU A 22 1.48 -10.12 -14.94
N ASP A 23 1.56 -11.34 -15.43
CA ASP A 23 0.69 -11.83 -16.50
C ASP A 23 -0.66 -12.22 -15.93
N THR A 24 -1.73 -11.68 -16.47
CA THR A 24 -3.10 -12.05 -16.13
C THR A 24 -3.83 -12.59 -17.35
N SER A 25 -4.97 -13.24 -17.16
CA SER A 25 -5.78 -13.72 -18.28
C SER A 25 -6.30 -12.60 -19.21
N GLU A 26 -6.22 -11.34 -18.77
CA GLU A 26 -6.66 -10.16 -19.51
C GLU A 26 -5.50 -9.26 -19.98
N GLY A 27 -4.26 -9.77 -19.91
CA GLY A 27 -3.06 -9.10 -20.39
C GLY A 27 -2.07 -8.74 -19.30
N LEU A 28 -0.95 -8.15 -19.72
CA LEU A 28 0.09 -7.70 -18.82
C LEU A 28 -0.45 -6.64 -17.86
N SER A 29 -0.22 -6.81 -16.59
CA SER A 29 -0.80 -5.99 -15.54
C SER A 29 0.28 -5.53 -14.58
N LEU A 30 0.10 -4.32 -14.05
CA LEU A 30 0.95 -3.74 -13.01
C LEU A 30 0.13 -3.67 -11.72
N PHE A 31 0.65 -4.17 -10.60
CA PHE A 31 0.07 -4.03 -9.28
C PHE A 31 0.78 -2.93 -8.53
N ASP A 32 0.04 -1.88 -8.19
CA ASP A 32 0.44 -0.57 -7.73
C ASP A 32 1.49 0.09 -8.65
N CYS A 33 1.69 1.38 -8.54
CA CYS A 33 2.57 2.11 -9.46
C CYS A 33 3.51 3.11 -8.75
N GLY A 34 3.36 3.25 -7.45
CA GLY A 34 4.12 4.24 -6.70
C GLY A 34 3.71 5.69 -7.00
N PRO A 35 4.47 6.65 -6.48
CA PRO A 35 4.30 8.06 -6.77
C PRO A 35 4.86 8.44 -8.14
N SER A 36 4.38 9.53 -8.73
CA SER A 36 4.87 9.98 -10.04
C SER A 36 6.35 10.39 -10.03
N SER A 37 6.90 10.78 -8.87
CA SER A 37 8.33 10.99 -8.67
C SER A 37 9.18 9.73 -8.96
N CYS A 38 8.58 8.53 -8.85
CA CYS A 38 9.25 7.25 -9.10
C CYS A 38 9.03 6.69 -10.51
N THR A 39 8.29 7.37 -11.39
CA THR A 39 8.03 6.91 -12.77
C THR A 39 9.30 6.51 -13.55
N PRO A 40 10.43 7.22 -13.44
CA PRO A 40 11.66 6.79 -14.12
C PRO A 40 12.15 5.40 -13.64
N ALA A 41 12.13 5.13 -12.34
CA ALA A 41 12.53 3.83 -11.78
C ALA A 41 11.54 2.73 -12.17
N LEU A 42 10.23 3.01 -12.17
CA LEU A 42 9.21 2.09 -12.65
C LEU A 42 9.46 1.68 -14.10
N LYS A 43 9.70 2.63 -15.00
CA LYS A 43 9.99 2.34 -16.42
C LYS A 43 11.27 1.56 -16.61
N ALA A 44 12.32 1.90 -15.88
CA ALA A 44 13.57 1.14 -15.90
C ALA A 44 13.35 -0.32 -15.46
N GLY A 45 12.58 -0.53 -14.38
CA GLY A 45 12.26 -1.86 -13.89
C GLY A 45 11.34 -2.67 -14.81
N LEU A 46 10.46 -2.01 -15.58
CA LEU A 46 9.71 -2.67 -16.67
C LEU A 46 10.65 -3.12 -17.79
N ALA A 47 11.55 -2.22 -18.25
CA ALA A 47 12.51 -2.52 -19.30
C ALA A 47 13.45 -3.68 -18.94
N GLU A 48 13.91 -3.76 -17.69
CA GLU A 48 14.69 -4.89 -17.18
C GLU A 48 13.95 -6.23 -17.26
N ARG A 49 12.61 -6.19 -17.28
CA ARG A 49 11.72 -7.35 -17.44
C ARG A 49 11.27 -7.57 -18.87
N GLY A 50 11.84 -6.82 -19.81
CA GLY A 50 11.52 -6.91 -21.25
C GLY A 50 10.17 -6.33 -21.63
N ALA A 51 9.63 -5.41 -20.82
CA ALA A 51 8.35 -4.74 -21.07
C ALA A 51 8.51 -3.21 -21.10
N GLU A 52 7.57 -2.56 -21.75
CA GLU A 52 7.40 -1.11 -21.71
C GLU A 52 6.03 -0.76 -21.12
N LEU A 53 5.82 0.50 -20.75
CA LEU A 53 4.51 0.95 -20.24
C LEU A 53 3.38 0.69 -21.25
N SER A 54 3.67 0.81 -22.55
CA SER A 54 2.73 0.53 -23.64
C SER A 54 2.25 -0.92 -23.72
N ASP A 55 2.98 -1.87 -23.13
CA ASP A 55 2.60 -3.28 -23.05
C ASP A 55 1.65 -3.56 -21.88
N VAL A 56 1.61 -2.67 -20.88
CA VAL A 56 0.78 -2.82 -19.69
C VAL A 56 -0.66 -2.47 -20.01
N ARG A 57 -1.55 -3.44 -19.93
CA ARG A 57 -2.99 -3.25 -20.17
C ARG A 57 -3.75 -2.77 -18.94
N ASN A 58 -3.38 -3.29 -17.77
CA ASN A 58 -4.09 -3.04 -16.53
C ASN A 58 -3.15 -2.50 -15.45
N LEU A 59 -3.59 -1.47 -14.75
CA LEU A 59 -3.04 -1.02 -13.48
C LEU A 59 -4.01 -1.43 -12.37
N LEU A 60 -3.56 -2.29 -11.46
CA LEU A 60 -4.35 -2.83 -10.36
C LEU A 60 -3.93 -2.10 -9.09
N LEU A 61 -4.78 -1.25 -8.56
CA LEU A 61 -4.46 -0.47 -7.37
C LEU A 61 -5.01 -1.14 -6.11
N SER A 62 -4.15 -1.39 -5.14
CA SER A 62 -4.55 -1.87 -3.82
C SER A 62 -5.41 -0.82 -3.11
N HIS A 63 -5.00 0.43 -3.15
CA HIS A 63 -5.69 1.58 -2.57
C HIS A 63 -5.13 2.89 -3.15
N ILE A 64 -5.59 4.05 -2.65
CA ILE A 64 -5.28 5.35 -3.27
C ILE A 64 -4.21 6.18 -2.51
N HIS A 65 -3.47 5.62 -1.56
CA HIS A 65 -2.34 6.34 -1.00
C HIS A 65 -1.28 6.62 -2.08
N LEU A 66 -0.53 7.70 -1.89
CA LEU A 66 0.30 8.26 -2.96
C LEU A 66 1.47 7.37 -3.36
N ASP A 67 1.97 6.57 -2.46
CA ASP A 67 3.02 5.57 -2.67
C ASP A 67 2.54 4.31 -3.41
N HIS A 68 1.22 4.17 -3.61
CA HIS A 68 0.60 3.09 -4.39
C HIS A 68 0.00 3.59 -5.70
N ALA A 69 -0.75 4.69 -5.67
CA ALA A 69 -1.56 5.18 -6.78
C ALA A 69 -1.11 6.52 -7.35
N GLY A 70 -0.10 7.17 -6.78
CA GLY A 70 0.26 8.55 -7.10
C GLY A 70 0.63 8.78 -8.56
N ALA A 71 1.19 7.78 -9.24
CA ALA A 71 1.54 7.87 -10.65
C ALA A 71 0.37 7.55 -11.61
N ALA A 72 -0.78 7.06 -11.14
CA ALA A 72 -1.83 6.50 -12.00
C ALA A 72 -2.26 7.48 -13.12
N GLY A 73 -2.55 8.74 -12.79
CA GLY A 73 -2.98 9.73 -13.78
C GLY A 73 -1.87 10.11 -14.78
N THR A 74 -0.62 10.21 -14.33
CA THR A 74 0.51 10.49 -15.21
C THR A 74 0.79 9.32 -16.16
N LEU A 75 0.64 8.08 -15.70
CA LEU A 75 0.78 6.89 -16.53
C LEU A 75 -0.34 6.79 -17.57
N VAL A 76 -1.61 7.06 -17.19
CA VAL A 76 -2.73 7.11 -18.16
C VAL A 76 -2.52 8.21 -19.20
N ARG A 77 -2.06 9.38 -18.80
CA ARG A 77 -1.75 10.47 -19.74
C ARG A 77 -0.69 10.06 -20.78
N GLU A 78 0.29 9.26 -20.38
CA GLU A 78 1.32 8.74 -21.27
C GLU A 78 0.84 7.52 -22.08
N HIS A 79 0.00 6.67 -21.50
CA HIS A 79 -0.56 5.48 -22.11
C HIS A 79 -2.11 5.48 -22.01
N PRO A 80 -2.83 6.21 -22.91
CA PRO A 80 -4.27 6.44 -22.79
C PRO A 80 -5.15 5.18 -22.85
N SER A 81 -4.63 4.02 -23.27
CA SER A 81 -5.38 2.76 -23.26
C SER A 81 -5.25 1.97 -21.95
N LEU A 82 -4.42 2.43 -20.99
CA LEU A 82 -4.25 1.79 -19.68
C LEU A 82 -5.56 1.79 -18.90
N GLN A 83 -6.00 0.62 -18.43
CA GLN A 83 -7.19 0.49 -17.59
C GLN A 83 -6.77 0.50 -16.10
N VAL A 84 -7.36 1.37 -15.32
CA VAL A 84 -7.03 1.55 -13.89
C VAL A 84 -8.12 0.92 -13.03
N TRP A 85 -7.79 -0.20 -12.39
CA TRP A 85 -8.68 -0.92 -11.49
C TRP A 85 -8.48 -0.43 -10.05
N VAL A 86 -9.55 0.01 -9.44
CA VAL A 86 -9.54 0.58 -8.08
C VAL A 86 -10.86 0.27 -7.38
N SER A 87 -10.88 0.29 -6.05
CA SER A 87 -12.13 0.14 -5.30
C SER A 87 -13.16 1.22 -5.68
N GLU A 88 -14.44 0.92 -5.51
CA GLU A 88 -15.53 1.88 -5.73
C GLU A 88 -15.35 3.15 -4.88
N VAL A 89 -14.87 2.99 -3.65
CA VAL A 89 -14.60 4.11 -2.72
C VAL A 89 -13.42 4.97 -3.19
N GLY A 90 -12.38 4.34 -3.77
CA GLY A 90 -11.18 5.03 -4.26
C GLY A 90 -11.37 5.75 -5.60
N ALA A 91 -12.22 5.23 -6.47
CA ALA A 91 -12.39 5.71 -7.85
C ALA A 91 -12.65 7.24 -7.98
N PRO A 92 -13.57 7.86 -7.22
CA PRO A 92 -13.80 9.30 -7.31
C PRO A 92 -12.57 10.16 -6.99
N HIS A 93 -11.68 9.66 -6.13
CA HIS A 93 -10.46 10.36 -5.72
C HIS A 93 -9.34 10.28 -6.76
N LEU A 94 -9.39 9.33 -7.68
CA LEU A 94 -8.48 9.29 -8.83
C LEU A 94 -8.98 10.17 -9.98
N VAL A 95 -10.31 10.26 -10.15
CA VAL A 95 -10.93 11.14 -11.15
C VAL A 95 -10.71 12.62 -10.78
N ASP A 96 -10.98 12.97 -9.52
CA ASP A 96 -10.65 14.29 -8.97
C ASP A 96 -9.72 14.15 -7.74
N PRO A 97 -8.40 14.19 -7.93
CA PRO A 97 -7.44 14.04 -6.85
C PRO A 97 -7.27 15.31 -5.99
N SER A 98 -7.96 16.39 -6.28
CA SER A 98 -7.76 17.69 -5.63
C SER A 98 -7.92 17.67 -4.12
N ARG A 99 -8.85 16.84 -3.59
CA ARG A 99 -9.05 16.66 -2.15
C ARG A 99 -7.91 15.87 -1.51
N LEU A 100 -7.47 14.82 -2.18
CA LEU A 100 -6.33 13.99 -1.75
C LEU A 100 -5.06 14.83 -1.73
N GLU A 101 -4.79 15.58 -2.80
CA GLU A 101 -3.64 16.47 -2.91
C GLU A 101 -3.63 17.54 -1.80
N ARG A 102 -4.75 18.23 -1.58
CA ARG A 102 -4.85 19.22 -0.50
C ARG A 102 -4.58 18.63 0.88
N SER A 103 -5.05 17.40 1.12
CA SER A 103 -4.81 16.70 2.39
C SER A 103 -3.33 16.35 2.56
N ALA A 104 -2.72 15.77 1.52
CA ALA A 104 -1.32 15.40 1.54
C ALA A 104 -0.38 16.62 1.61
N ARG A 105 -0.68 17.71 0.87
CA ARG A 105 0.10 18.95 1.00
C ARG A 105 0.04 19.56 2.41
N ARG A 106 -1.06 19.39 3.14
CA ARG A 106 -1.11 19.82 4.56
C ARG A 106 -0.21 18.97 5.44
N LEU A 107 -0.08 17.69 5.12
CA LEU A 107 0.71 16.73 5.90
C LEU A 107 2.20 16.88 5.62
N TYR A 108 2.59 17.01 4.35
CA TYR A 108 3.97 16.98 3.90
C TYR A 108 4.58 18.36 3.61
N GLY A 109 3.75 19.42 3.55
CA GLY A 109 4.20 20.78 3.31
C GLY A 109 5.03 20.92 2.03
N GLU A 110 6.18 21.60 2.14
CA GLU A 110 7.11 21.84 1.02
C GLU A 110 7.77 20.57 0.48
N ALA A 111 7.80 19.48 1.25
CA ALA A 111 8.36 18.21 0.82
C ALA A 111 7.46 17.47 -0.18
N PHE A 112 6.19 17.87 -0.32
CA PHE A 112 5.19 17.16 -1.14
C PHE A 112 5.68 16.89 -2.56
N ASP A 113 6.13 17.92 -3.29
CA ASP A 113 6.51 17.78 -4.70
C ASP A 113 7.73 16.86 -4.88
N GLY A 114 8.69 16.91 -3.96
CA GLY A 114 9.85 16.02 -3.99
C GLY A 114 9.51 14.57 -3.65
N LEU A 115 8.60 14.36 -2.71
CA LEU A 115 8.17 13.01 -2.29
C LEU A 115 7.30 12.35 -3.35
N TRP A 116 6.25 13.06 -3.80
CA TRP A 116 5.14 12.46 -4.54
C TRP A 116 5.13 12.83 -6.02
N GLY A 117 5.71 13.97 -6.38
CA GLY A 117 5.64 14.52 -7.74
C GLY A 117 4.24 15.03 -8.10
N GLU A 118 3.89 15.00 -9.37
CA GLU A 118 2.59 15.42 -9.87
C GLU A 118 1.49 14.39 -9.52
N LEU A 119 0.38 14.84 -8.98
CA LEU A 119 -0.82 14.04 -8.80
C LEU A 119 -1.85 14.42 -9.88
N ALA A 120 -1.82 13.70 -10.99
CA ALA A 120 -2.72 13.92 -12.13
C ALA A 120 -4.02 13.12 -11.97
N SER A 121 -5.12 13.65 -12.51
CA SER A 121 -6.40 12.94 -12.59
C SER A 121 -6.34 11.76 -13.58
N VAL A 122 -7.11 10.72 -13.29
CA VAL A 122 -7.39 9.61 -14.20
C VAL A 122 -8.72 9.87 -14.89
N PRO A 123 -8.80 9.89 -16.25
CA PRO A 123 -10.07 10.02 -16.95
C PRO A 123 -11.06 8.91 -16.56
N GLU A 124 -12.34 9.24 -16.43
CA GLU A 124 -13.40 8.27 -16.02
C GLU A 124 -13.45 7.04 -16.94
N GLU A 125 -13.22 7.22 -18.24
CA GLU A 125 -13.19 6.14 -19.24
C GLU A 125 -12.08 5.11 -18.99
N ASN A 126 -11.02 5.47 -18.27
CA ASN A 126 -9.93 4.57 -17.88
C ASN A 126 -10.21 3.84 -16.56
N ILE A 127 -11.15 4.33 -15.74
CA ILE A 127 -11.47 3.73 -14.44
C ILE A 127 -12.29 2.43 -14.63
N ARG A 128 -11.91 1.43 -13.86
CA ARG A 128 -12.63 0.17 -13.69
C ARG A 128 -12.80 -0.12 -12.20
N VAL A 129 -14.01 -0.43 -11.78
CA VAL A 129 -14.27 -0.76 -10.37
C VAL A 129 -13.82 -2.20 -10.09
N ALA A 130 -12.85 -2.34 -9.18
CA ALA A 130 -12.36 -3.61 -8.68
C ALA A 130 -13.32 -4.12 -7.57
N ALA A 131 -14.40 -4.80 -7.97
CA ALA A 131 -15.40 -5.32 -7.02
C ALA A 131 -15.07 -6.76 -6.57
N ASN A 132 -15.47 -7.77 -7.36
CA ASN A 132 -15.20 -9.18 -7.06
C ASN A 132 -14.11 -9.79 -7.96
N ARG A 133 -13.89 -9.18 -9.12
CA ARG A 133 -12.87 -9.57 -10.09
C ARG A 133 -12.28 -8.33 -10.77
N ALA A 134 -11.01 -8.41 -11.12
CA ALA A 134 -10.32 -7.41 -11.94
C ALA A 134 -9.18 -8.08 -12.70
N ALA A 135 -9.10 -7.82 -14.01
CA ALA A 135 -8.07 -8.40 -14.89
C ALA A 135 -7.91 -9.94 -14.74
N GLY A 136 -9.01 -10.64 -14.49
CA GLY A 136 -9.00 -12.10 -14.30
C GLY A 136 -8.71 -12.59 -12.89
N LEU A 137 -8.26 -11.72 -11.96
CA LEU A 137 -7.99 -12.05 -10.57
C LEU A 137 -9.25 -11.94 -9.69
N GLU A 138 -9.31 -12.72 -8.60
CA GLU A 138 -10.27 -12.48 -7.53
C GLU A 138 -9.92 -11.19 -6.81
N VAL A 139 -10.95 -10.40 -6.46
CA VAL A 139 -10.79 -9.18 -5.67
C VAL A 139 -11.69 -9.25 -4.45
N PHE A 140 -11.21 -8.76 -3.32
CA PHE A 140 -12.04 -8.59 -2.14
C PHE A 140 -11.67 -7.33 -1.36
N PRO A 141 -12.65 -6.68 -0.71
CA PRO A 141 -12.39 -5.56 0.17
C PRO A 141 -11.48 -5.96 1.33
N ALA A 142 -10.51 -5.10 1.62
CA ALA A 142 -9.52 -5.32 2.66
C ALA A 142 -9.35 -4.07 3.56
N PRO A 143 -10.44 -3.56 4.15
CA PRO A 143 -10.38 -2.36 5.00
C PRO A 143 -9.58 -2.63 6.28
N GLY A 144 -9.10 -1.54 6.87
CA GLY A 144 -8.35 -1.56 8.13
C GLY A 144 -7.19 -0.59 8.10
N HIS A 145 -6.26 -0.75 7.16
CA HIS A 145 -5.27 0.24 6.82
C HIS A 145 -5.93 1.49 6.19
N ALA A 146 -6.82 1.27 5.25
CA ALA A 146 -7.65 2.30 4.62
C ALA A 146 -9.01 1.74 4.21
N SER A 147 -10.05 2.58 4.24
CA SER A 147 -11.43 2.19 3.90
C SER A 147 -11.60 1.77 2.44
N HIS A 148 -10.77 2.29 1.56
CA HIS A 148 -10.76 2.05 0.11
C HIS A 148 -9.81 0.94 -0.34
N HIS A 149 -9.25 0.15 0.59
CA HIS A 149 -8.28 -0.89 0.27
C HIS A 149 -8.96 -2.17 -0.25
N VAL A 150 -8.35 -2.78 -1.29
CA VAL A 150 -8.71 -4.09 -1.84
C VAL A 150 -7.45 -4.95 -2.02
N CYS A 151 -7.60 -6.27 -1.94
CA CYS A 151 -6.57 -7.23 -2.30
C CYS A 151 -6.94 -7.97 -3.57
N TYR A 152 -5.92 -8.43 -4.33
CA TYR A 152 -6.07 -9.23 -5.54
C TYR A 152 -5.46 -10.61 -5.32
N PHE A 153 -6.15 -11.67 -5.76
CA PHE A 153 -5.72 -13.05 -5.53
C PHE A 153 -5.78 -13.88 -6.82
N ASP A 154 -4.68 -14.53 -7.18
CA ASP A 154 -4.56 -15.37 -8.38
C ASP A 154 -4.80 -16.88 -8.12
N GLY A 155 -5.19 -17.24 -6.89
CA GLY A 155 -5.34 -18.63 -6.45
C GLY A 155 -4.12 -19.17 -5.71
N THR A 156 -2.99 -18.47 -5.74
CA THR A 156 -1.71 -18.86 -5.13
C THR A 156 -1.08 -17.66 -4.41
N THR A 157 -0.98 -16.54 -5.09
CA THR A 157 -0.37 -15.30 -4.59
C THR A 157 -1.45 -14.29 -4.24
N LEU A 158 -1.35 -13.72 -3.05
CA LEU A 158 -2.12 -12.57 -2.66
C LEU A 158 -1.30 -11.29 -2.86
N TYR A 159 -1.74 -10.42 -3.75
CA TYR A 159 -1.24 -9.07 -3.92
C TYR A 159 -1.94 -8.21 -2.87
N ALA A 160 -1.26 -7.98 -1.77
CA ALA A 160 -1.90 -7.57 -0.52
C ALA A 160 -1.84 -6.07 -0.26
N GLY A 161 -1.02 -5.31 -1.00
CA GLY A 161 -0.76 -3.91 -0.65
C GLY A 161 -0.36 -3.80 0.83
N ASP A 162 -0.96 -2.84 1.53
CA ASP A 162 -0.71 -2.58 2.94
C ASP A 162 -1.58 -3.40 3.90
N ALA A 163 -2.60 -4.11 3.39
CA ALA A 163 -3.45 -4.95 4.22
C ALA A 163 -2.69 -6.08 4.93
N ALA A 164 -1.57 -6.54 4.35
CA ALA A 164 -0.67 -7.51 4.98
C ALA A 164 0.54 -6.86 5.67
N GLY A 165 0.56 -5.54 5.85
CA GLY A 165 1.62 -4.83 6.55
C GLY A 165 2.92 -4.68 5.77
N VAL A 166 3.92 -4.13 6.44
CA VAL A 166 5.25 -3.83 5.92
C VAL A 166 6.26 -4.86 6.43
N ARG A 167 7.05 -5.45 5.53
CA ARG A 167 8.15 -6.34 5.86
C ARG A 167 9.30 -6.15 4.89
N ILE A 168 10.34 -5.45 5.31
CA ILE A 168 11.51 -5.12 4.49
C ILE A 168 12.54 -6.23 4.57
N GLN A 169 12.56 -7.09 3.57
CA GLN A 169 13.52 -8.21 3.53
C GLN A 169 14.98 -7.71 3.49
N PRO A 170 15.93 -8.42 4.14
CA PRO A 170 15.79 -9.78 4.68
C PRO A 170 15.17 -9.85 6.10
N SER A 171 14.70 -8.75 6.65
CA SER A 171 14.01 -8.77 7.94
C SER A 171 12.81 -9.71 7.94
N ARG A 172 12.54 -10.25 9.12
CA ARG A 172 11.34 -11.05 9.37
C ARG A 172 10.27 -10.28 10.14
N SER A 173 10.60 -9.07 10.60
CA SER A 173 9.67 -8.23 11.34
C SER A 173 8.55 -7.73 10.44
N VAL A 174 7.32 -7.80 10.92
CA VAL A 174 6.13 -7.30 10.21
C VAL A 174 5.48 -6.20 11.03
N LEU A 175 5.32 -5.03 10.44
CA LEU A 175 4.73 -3.87 11.10
C LEU A 175 3.45 -3.42 10.42
N PRO A 176 2.44 -2.94 11.18
CA PRO A 176 1.21 -2.40 10.63
C PRO A 176 1.37 -0.92 10.25
N PRO A 177 1.30 -0.53 8.97
CA PRO A 177 1.20 0.86 8.59
C PRO A 177 -0.18 1.40 8.96
N THR A 178 -0.22 2.33 9.91
CA THR A 178 -1.48 2.89 10.45
C THR A 178 -1.58 4.41 10.24
N PRO A 179 -1.46 4.93 8.99
CA PRO A 179 -1.53 6.36 8.74
C PRO A 179 -2.96 6.90 8.89
N PRO A 180 -3.15 8.19 9.28
CA PRO A 180 -4.46 8.80 9.22
C PRO A 180 -4.92 8.99 7.76
N PRO A 181 -6.23 9.11 7.47
CA PRO A 181 -7.31 9.28 8.45
C PRO A 181 -8.14 8.03 8.76
N ASP A 182 -7.99 6.94 8.00
CA ASP A 182 -9.00 5.90 7.83
C ASP A 182 -8.70 4.58 8.55
N VAL A 183 -7.74 4.58 9.49
CA VAL A 183 -7.40 3.35 10.25
C VAL A 183 -8.61 2.83 11.02
N ASP A 184 -8.90 1.53 10.84
CA ASP A 184 -9.91 0.78 11.61
C ASP A 184 -9.34 -0.57 12.02
N VAL A 185 -8.97 -0.68 13.29
CA VAL A 185 -8.28 -1.87 13.83
C VAL A 185 -9.16 -3.12 13.76
N GLU A 186 -10.46 -3.02 14.07
CA GLU A 186 -11.38 -4.16 14.00
C GLU A 186 -11.67 -4.58 12.56
N ALA A 187 -11.78 -3.62 11.64
CA ALA A 187 -11.91 -3.93 10.22
C ALA A 187 -10.65 -4.67 9.73
N TRP A 188 -9.47 -4.27 10.21
CA TRP A 188 -8.22 -4.93 9.83
C TRP A 188 -8.16 -6.39 10.34
N TYR A 189 -8.61 -6.66 11.56
CA TYR A 189 -8.71 -8.06 12.02
C TYR A 189 -9.60 -8.91 11.12
N ARG A 190 -10.76 -8.37 10.68
CA ARG A 190 -11.64 -9.07 9.72
C ARG A 190 -10.97 -9.29 8.37
N THR A 191 -10.17 -8.32 7.92
CA THR A 191 -9.35 -8.45 6.69
C THR A 191 -8.31 -9.56 6.84
N LEU A 192 -7.57 -9.62 7.95
CA LEU A 192 -6.60 -10.70 8.19
C LEU A 192 -7.28 -12.08 8.18
N GLU A 193 -8.46 -12.22 8.80
CA GLU A 193 -9.24 -13.45 8.73
C GLU A 193 -9.70 -13.79 7.29
N ALA A 194 -10.03 -12.78 6.49
CA ALA A 194 -10.41 -12.99 5.09
C ALA A 194 -9.22 -13.46 4.23
N ILE A 195 -8.02 -12.99 4.54
CA ILE A 195 -6.77 -13.46 3.93
C ILE A 195 -6.47 -14.91 4.38
N GLU A 196 -6.55 -15.20 5.68
CA GLU A 196 -6.32 -16.54 6.23
C GLU A 196 -7.26 -17.59 5.63
N ARG A 197 -8.55 -17.25 5.43
CA ARG A 197 -9.53 -18.16 4.79
C ARG A 197 -9.21 -18.51 3.34
N ARG A 198 -8.50 -17.63 2.62
CA ARG A 198 -8.06 -17.88 1.23
C ARG A 198 -6.81 -18.73 1.16
N ALA A 199 -6.10 -18.86 2.29
CA ALA A 199 -4.90 -19.66 2.44
C ALA A 199 -3.88 -19.46 1.29
N PRO A 200 -3.45 -18.21 0.98
CA PRO A 200 -2.49 -17.98 -0.07
C PRO A 200 -1.15 -18.64 0.27
N ASP A 201 -0.45 -19.15 -0.74
CA ASP A 201 0.89 -19.72 -0.57
C ASP A 201 1.93 -18.63 -0.29
N ARG A 202 1.66 -17.40 -0.77
CA ARG A 202 2.56 -16.25 -0.60
C ARG A 202 1.82 -14.91 -0.64
N LEU A 203 2.45 -13.90 -0.02
CA LEU A 203 2.01 -12.51 -0.04
C LEU A 203 3.00 -11.69 -0.89
N ALA A 204 2.48 -10.93 -1.85
CA ALA A 204 3.22 -9.91 -2.58
C ALA A 204 3.03 -8.57 -1.87
N LEU A 205 4.09 -8.06 -1.24
CA LEU A 205 4.09 -6.85 -0.44
C LEU A 205 4.72 -5.70 -1.22
N ILE A 206 4.10 -4.54 -1.20
CA ILE A 206 4.67 -3.32 -1.79
C ILE A 206 5.85 -2.83 -0.95
N HIS A 207 5.82 -3.01 0.38
CA HIS A 207 6.84 -2.66 1.36
C HIS A 207 7.41 -3.88 2.12
N PHE A 208 8.30 -4.75 1.67
CA PHE A 208 8.84 -5.00 0.36
C PHE A 208 9.15 -6.48 0.19
N GLY A 209 8.72 -7.03 -0.95
CA GLY A 209 9.09 -8.37 -1.40
C GLY A 209 8.02 -9.42 -1.18
N VAL A 210 8.36 -10.67 -1.42
CA VAL A 210 7.45 -11.81 -1.32
C VAL A 210 7.62 -12.52 0.02
N ALA A 211 6.53 -12.74 0.75
CA ALA A 211 6.54 -13.52 1.98
C ALA A 211 5.86 -14.88 1.76
N GLU A 212 6.60 -15.97 1.98
CA GLU A 212 6.09 -17.36 1.83
C GLU A 212 5.68 -17.98 3.18
N ASP A 213 6.13 -17.41 4.28
CA ASP A 213 5.75 -17.83 5.65
C ASP A 213 4.45 -17.14 6.11
N VAL A 214 3.39 -17.25 5.30
CA VAL A 214 2.15 -16.48 5.40
C VAL A 214 1.52 -16.52 6.81
N SER A 215 1.33 -17.72 7.38
CA SER A 215 0.69 -17.85 8.71
C SER A 215 1.48 -17.15 9.81
N ARG A 216 2.83 -17.25 9.79
CA ARG A 216 3.69 -16.53 10.73
C ARG A 216 3.61 -15.02 10.52
N HIS A 217 3.64 -14.60 9.26
CA HIS A 217 3.58 -13.20 8.86
C HIS A 217 2.29 -12.53 9.37
N LEU A 218 1.14 -13.15 9.11
CA LEU A 218 -0.17 -12.61 9.53
C LEU A 218 -0.32 -12.62 11.06
N ALA A 219 0.19 -13.66 11.74
CA ALA A 219 0.19 -13.71 13.20
C ALA A 219 1.03 -12.60 13.82
N GLU A 220 2.21 -12.30 13.25
CA GLU A 220 3.07 -11.21 13.71
C GLU A 220 2.43 -9.85 13.45
N LEU A 221 1.86 -9.64 12.25
CA LEU A 221 1.13 -8.40 11.93
C LEU A 221 -0.01 -8.15 12.93
N ARG A 222 -0.83 -9.18 13.21
CA ARG A 222 -1.92 -9.11 14.19
C ARG A 222 -1.40 -8.73 15.58
N GLY A 223 -0.35 -9.39 16.04
CA GLY A 223 0.26 -9.11 17.33
C GLY A 223 0.83 -7.70 17.45
N ARG A 224 1.46 -7.19 16.39
CA ARG A 224 1.98 -5.82 16.34
C ARG A 224 0.86 -4.78 16.30
N LEU A 225 -0.17 -5.02 15.51
CA LEU A 225 -1.34 -4.13 15.44
C LEU A 225 -2.02 -4.01 16.81
N ASP A 226 -2.20 -5.13 17.52
CA ASP A 226 -2.73 -5.16 18.88
C ASP A 226 -1.83 -4.40 19.87
N ALA A 227 -0.53 -4.66 19.84
CA ALA A 227 0.42 -4.00 20.73
C ALA A 227 0.51 -2.48 20.50
N TRP A 228 0.56 -2.04 19.25
CA TRP A 228 0.61 -0.62 18.90
C TRP A 228 -0.69 0.10 19.23
N SER A 229 -1.84 -0.51 18.88
CA SER A 229 -3.16 0.04 19.19
C SER A 229 -3.36 0.22 20.68
N ARG A 230 -3.01 -0.82 21.49
CA ARG A 230 -3.10 -0.77 22.94
C ARG A 230 -2.18 0.28 23.55
N ARG A 231 -0.95 0.39 23.07
CA ARG A 231 0.04 1.40 23.55
C ARG A 231 -0.51 2.82 23.42
N VAL A 232 -1.13 3.14 22.28
CA VAL A 232 -1.76 4.45 22.06
C VAL A 232 -3.02 4.62 22.92
N GLN A 233 -3.84 3.58 23.06
CA GLN A 233 -5.03 3.58 23.92
C GLN A 233 -4.69 3.84 25.39
N GLU A 234 -3.59 3.28 25.88
CA GLU A 234 -3.10 3.43 27.26
C GLU A 234 -2.46 4.79 27.52
N GLY A 235 -2.32 5.64 26.49
CA GLY A 235 -1.93 7.03 26.62
C GLY A 235 -0.48 7.35 26.28
N ALA A 236 0.25 6.45 25.61
CA ALA A 236 1.58 6.77 25.11
C ALA A 236 1.53 8.01 24.20
N ASP A 237 2.48 8.91 24.36
CA ASP A 237 2.67 10.01 23.42
C ASP A 237 3.43 9.58 22.16
N GLU A 238 3.59 10.53 21.22
CA GLU A 238 4.24 10.25 19.93
C GLU A 238 5.70 9.80 20.11
N GLU A 239 6.45 10.43 20.99
CA GLU A 239 7.86 10.13 21.22
C GLU A 239 8.04 8.74 21.86
N GLU A 240 7.22 8.42 22.86
CA GLU A 240 7.17 7.12 23.52
C GLU A 240 6.78 6.01 22.53
N PHE A 241 5.77 6.27 21.66
CA PHE A 241 5.34 5.32 20.64
C PHE A 241 6.45 5.05 19.63
N ILE A 242 7.09 6.09 19.08
CA ILE A 242 8.17 5.96 18.10
C ILE A 242 9.36 5.20 18.69
N ALA A 243 9.77 5.55 19.92
CA ALA A 243 10.86 4.86 20.60
C ALA A 243 10.57 3.37 20.78
N ALA A 244 9.37 3.03 21.20
CA ALA A 244 8.94 1.65 21.39
C ALA A 244 8.79 0.90 20.06
N ALA A 245 8.26 1.54 19.01
CA ALA A 245 8.14 0.93 17.67
C ALA A 245 9.54 0.61 17.08
N LYS A 246 10.52 1.47 17.27
CA LYS A 246 11.93 1.20 16.91
C LYS A 246 12.55 0.09 17.73
N ALA A 247 12.26 0.03 19.04
CA ALA A 247 12.74 -1.04 19.91
C ALA A 247 12.10 -2.42 19.62
N ASP A 248 10.96 -2.43 18.96
CA ASP A 248 10.29 -3.65 18.50
C ASP A 248 11.02 -4.32 17.32
N LEU A 249 12.00 -3.65 16.70
CA LEU A 249 12.78 -4.12 15.55
C LEU A 249 14.19 -4.55 15.97
N PRO A 250 14.82 -5.46 15.21
CA PRO A 250 16.25 -5.71 15.36
C PRO A 250 17.09 -4.44 15.20
N GLU A 251 18.23 -4.41 15.88
CA GLU A 251 19.17 -3.27 15.81
C GLU A 251 19.55 -2.93 14.36
N GLY A 252 19.45 -1.64 13.99
CA GLY A 252 19.78 -1.14 12.66
C GLY A 252 18.65 -1.21 11.61
N GLU A 253 17.52 -1.86 11.90
CA GLU A 253 16.41 -1.94 10.94
C GLU A 253 15.44 -0.74 11.00
N GLY A 254 15.39 -0.02 12.11
CA GLY A 254 14.41 1.04 12.37
C GLY A 254 14.31 2.10 11.26
N ASP A 255 15.46 2.55 10.73
CA ASP A 255 15.47 3.58 9.69
C ASP A 255 14.92 3.12 8.34
N ALA A 256 15.03 1.83 8.00
CA ALA A 256 14.44 1.29 6.78
C ALA A 256 12.91 1.26 6.87
N TYR A 257 12.38 0.82 8.02
CA TYR A 257 10.94 0.83 8.27
C TYR A 257 10.38 2.25 8.38
N ASP A 258 11.08 3.17 9.07
CA ASP A 258 10.64 4.57 9.22
C ASP A 258 10.59 5.31 7.87
N ARG A 259 11.43 4.92 6.89
CA ARG A 259 11.34 5.43 5.51
C ARG A 259 10.13 4.88 4.74
N ALA A 260 9.81 3.61 4.92
CA ALA A 260 8.69 2.98 4.22
C ALA A 260 7.33 3.33 4.83
N MET A 261 7.27 3.45 6.14
CA MET A 261 6.07 3.75 6.91
C MET A 261 6.43 4.63 8.12
N PRO A 262 6.47 5.94 7.99
CA PRO A 262 6.89 6.83 9.06
C PRO A 262 6.14 6.57 10.37
N PHE A 263 6.85 6.27 11.46
CA PHE A 263 6.23 5.88 12.73
C PHE A 263 5.34 6.96 13.33
N TRP A 264 5.67 8.24 13.09
CA TRP A 264 4.82 9.34 13.53
C TRP A 264 3.44 9.32 12.87
N GLN A 265 3.35 8.91 11.59
CA GLN A 265 2.06 8.75 10.90
C GLN A 265 1.26 7.59 11.50
N SER A 266 1.95 6.50 11.83
CA SER A 266 1.31 5.34 12.47
C SER A 266 0.74 5.70 13.84
N TYR A 267 1.46 6.50 14.62
CA TYR A 267 0.95 7.05 15.86
C TYR A 267 -0.31 7.91 15.64
N GLN A 268 -0.22 8.87 14.71
CA GLN A 268 -1.33 9.80 14.45
C GLN A 268 -2.61 9.11 13.99
N GLY A 269 -2.50 8.07 13.16
CA GLY A 269 -3.66 7.30 12.72
C GLY A 269 -4.30 6.52 13.86
N LEU A 270 -3.51 5.82 14.70
CA LEU A 270 -4.02 5.12 15.88
C LEU A 270 -4.58 6.08 16.93
N ARG A 271 -3.94 7.23 17.15
CA ARG A 271 -4.44 8.25 18.05
C ARG A 271 -5.81 8.76 17.60
N ARG A 272 -5.93 9.11 16.31
CA ARG A 272 -7.20 9.53 15.73
C ARG A 272 -8.29 8.44 15.85
N TYR A 273 -7.94 7.18 15.60
CA TYR A 273 -8.84 6.04 15.75
C TYR A 273 -9.44 5.98 17.16
N TRP A 274 -8.61 6.10 18.20
CA TRP A 274 -9.06 6.06 19.58
C TRP A 274 -9.81 7.33 20.01
N ASP A 275 -9.43 8.52 19.52
CA ASP A 275 -10.14 9.77 19.81
C ASP A 275 -11.57 9.76 19.25
N LEU A 276 -11.79 9.20 18.05
CA LEU A 276 -13.13 9.05 17.48
C LEU A 276 -13.99 8.10 18.30
N ARG A 277 -13.46 6.97 18.75
CA ARG A 277 -14.18 6.00 19.60
C ARG A 277 -14.50 6.55 20.97
N ALA A 278 -13.61 7.34 21.56
CA ALA A 278 -13.87 8.00 22.84
C ALA A 278 -14.99 9.07 22.72
N ALA A 279 -15.17 9.67 21.53
CA ALA A 279 -16.22 10.63 21.28
C ALA A 279 -17.59 9.99 21.01
N GLU A 280 -17.64 8.69 20.67
CA GLU A 280 -18.87 7.92 20.42
C GLU A 280 -19.36 7.17 21.67
N ALA A 281 -18.53 7.02 22.71
CA ALA A 281 -18.84 6.31 23.97
C ALA A 281 -19.42 7.23 25.01
#